data_314dc0ffadff0084d4ee39c9682a3a5c
#
_entry.id   314dc0ffadff0084d4ee39c9682a3a5c
#
_cell.length_a   1.000
_cell.length_b   1.000
_cell.length_c   1.000
_cell.angle_alpha   90.00
_cell.angle_beta   90.00
_cell.angle_gamma   90.00
#
_symmetry.space_group_name_H-M   'P 1'
#
loop_
_entity.id
_entity.type
_entity.pdbx_description
1 polymer ?
#
loop_
_entity_poly.entity_id
_entity_poly.type
_entity_poly.pdbx_seq_one_letter_code
_entity_poly.pdbx_strand_id
1 'polypeptide(L)'
;IWGQARAVGFFTNRQQNFWAWRATFFYDAMAGSGRKWQKWKLKKCYTIDDIIRPIQKNLFTLDSADYLEIPKVTYIRHNITLTDKEMMEYMRLKTMLHIDLDGVMLSVKEQAKFAKLQTATNGFLYDDNGTAFRSAYSTKIDEVVEFVERAVGEGEKILLWYAFREEAIWIAEKLKKLDISFCSANDKRFIEKWNNGEVDVLMMHPASGGHGLNLQKGGHIAVWSSITYSLELWLQANARLIRQGQNKPVQIHVFSAANTIEVEQYRALMEKNKVEAEFLELTKQ
;
A
#
# COMPACT_ATOMS: atom_id res chain seq x y z
N ILE A 1 13.66 -9.39 -12.42
CA ILE A 1 14.72 -9.31 -13.46
C ILE A 1 15.15 -10.69 -13.93
N TRP A 2 15.64 -11.59 -13.03
CA TRP A 2 16.16 -12.88 -13.47
C TRP A 2 15.15 -13.69 -14.30
N GLY A 3 13.89 -13.77 -13.88
CA GLY A 3 12.85 -14.48 -14.61
C GLY A 3 12.58 -13.90 -15.99
N GLN A 4 12.55 -12.59 -16.09
CA GLN A 4 12.36 -11.85 -17.35
C GLN A 4 13.55 -12.05 -18.29
N ALA A 5 14.78 -11.87 -17.80
CA ALA A 5 15.99 -12.08 -18.57
C ALA A 5 16.17 -13.53 -19.04
N ARG A 6 15.73 -14.51 -18.22
CA ARG A 6 15.69 -15.92 -18.61
C ARG A 6 14.68 -16.18 -19.72
N ALA A 7 13.49 -15.59 -19.62
CA ALA A 7 12.42 -15.78 -20.62
C ALA A 7 12.83 -15.30 -22.02
N VAL A 8 13.66 -14.26 -22.11
CA VAL A 8 14.20 -13.75 -23.37
C VAL A 8 15.54 -14.40 -23.79
N GLY A 9 15.94 -15.48 -23.13
CA GLY A 9 17.13 -16.27 -23.51
C GLY A 9 18.48 -15.60 -23.24
N PHE A 10 18.50 -14.58 -22.37
CA PHE A 10 19.65 -13.70 -22.15
C PHE A 10 20.82 -14.38 -21.42
N PHE A 11 20.56 -15.37 -20.57
CA PHE A 11 21.60 -15.97 -19.70
C PHE A 11 22.43 -17.06 -20.36
N THR A 12 23.73 -16.98 -20.16
CA THR A 12 24.67 -18.06 -20.45
C THR A 12 24.47 -19.24 -19.47
N ASN A 13 25.00 -20.43 -19.80
CA ASN A 13 24.75 -21.70 -19.09
C ASN A 13 24.85 -21.64 -17.55
N ARG A 14 25.75 -20.84 -16.95
CA ARG A 14 25.87 -20.71 -15.49
C ARG A 14 24.80 -19.83 -14.84
N GLN A 15 24.32 -18.81 -15.58
CA GLN A 15 23.33 -17.85 -15.07
C GLN A 15 21.89 -18.29 -15.28
N GLN A 16 21.66 -19.38 -16.01
CA GLN A 16 20.33 -19.99 -16.19
C GLN A 16 19.76 -20.55 -14.88
N ASN A 17 20.60 -20.85 -13.89
CA ASN A 17 20.19 -21.26 -12.58
C ASN A 17 20.01 -20.04 -11.67
N PHE A 18 18.77 -19.84 -11.18
CA PHE A 18 18.44 -18.75 -10.26
C PHE A 18 19.33 -18.70 -9.03
N TRP A 19 19.63 -19.86 -8.44
CA TRP A 19 20.43 -19.94 -7.21
C TRP A 19 21.87 -19.53 -7.45
N ALA A 20 22.46 -19.92 -8.57
CA ALA A 20 23.82 -19.54 -8.97
C ALA A 20 23.89 -18.02 -9.28
N TRP A 21 22.91 -17.49 -10.02
CA TRP A 21 22.78 -16.07 -10.30
C TRP A 21 22.65 -15.26 -9.00
N ARG A 22 21.73 -15.68 -8.10
CA ARG A 22 21.55 -15.02 -6.81
C ARG A 22 22.83 -15.06 -5.97
N ALA A 23 23.50 -16.20 -5.87
CA ALA A 23 24.75 -16.34 -5.13
C ALA A 23 25.90 -15.50 -5.70
N THR A 24 25.85 -15.17 -6.99
CA THR A 24 26.84 -14.26 -7.61
C THR A 24 26.70 -12.85 -7.04
N PHE A 25 25.50 -12.28 -7.08
CA PHE A 25 25.27 -10.86 -6.77
C PHE A 25 24.86 -10.60 -5.32
N PHE A 26 24.24 -11.56 -4.65
CA PHE A 26 23.66 -11.36 -3.34
C PHE A 26 24.28 -12.29 -2.27
N TYR A 27 24.20 -11.86 -1.02
CA TYR A 27 24.54 -12.67 0.14
C TYR A 27 23.37 -12.67 1.14
N ASP A 28 23.28 -13.73 1.93
CA ASP A 28 22.31 -13.80 3.02
C ASP A 28 22.86 -13.06 4.24
N ALA A 29 22.32 -11.87 4.53
CA ALA A 29 22.71 -11.04 5.65
C ALA A 29 22.34 -11.64 7.01
N MET A 30 21.58 -12.75 7.03
CA MET A 30 21.16 -13.46 8.23
C MET A 30 21.85 -14.81 8.38
N ALA A 31 22.78 -15.17 7.48
CA ALA A 31 23.55 -16.39 7.58
C ALA A 31 24.31 -16.44 8.93
N GLY A 32 24.16 -17.56 9.66
CA GLY A 32 24.77 -17.72 10.97
C GLY A 32 23.98 -17.15 12.16
N SER A 33 22.87 -16.45 11.96
CA SER A 33 22.06 -15.87 13.04
C SER A 33 21.12 -16.86 13.75
N GLY A 34 21.07 -18.12 13.33
CA GLY A 34 20.14 -19.16 13.84
C GLY A 34 18.67 -18.95 13.41
N ARG A 35 18.37 -17.93 12.62
CA ARG A 35 17.02 -17.64 12.14
C ARG A 35 16.64 -18.52 10.94
N LYS A 36 15.38 -18.95 10.87
CA LYS A 36 14.87 -19.84 9.78
C LYS A 36 14.63 -19.14 8.44
N TRP A 37 14.77 -17.82 8.35
CA TRP A 37 14.51 -17.03 7.16
C TRP A 37 15.74 -16.27 6.69
N GLN A 38 15.85 -16.06 5.38
CA GLN A 38 17.01 -15.48 4.70
C GLN A 38 16.73 -14.02 4.34
N LYS A 39 17.71 -13.12 4.54
CA LYS A 39 17.67 -11.72 4.11
C LYS A 39 18.76 -11.49 3.08
N TRP A 40 18.36 -11.45 1.83
CA TRP A 40 19.30 -11.25 0.72
C TRP A 40 19.64 -9.76 0.56
N LYS A 41 20.93 -9.44 0.56
CA LYS A 41 21.46 -8.12 0.27
C LYS A 41 22.44 -8.21 -0.89
N LEU A 42 22.50 -7.15 -1.70
CA LEU A 42 23.51 -7.01 -2.73
C LEU A 42 24.89 -6.99 -2.10
N LYS A 43 25.84 -7.74 -2.66
CA LYS A 43 27.25 -7.73 -2.19
C LYS A 43 27.85 -6.36 -2.46
N LYS A 44 28.71 -5.88 -1.56
CA LYS A 44 29.33 -4.54 -1.64
C LYS A 44 30.16 -4.30 -2.90
N CYS A 45 30.62 -5.38 -3.55
CA CYS A 45 31.40 -5.32 -4.79
C CYS A 45 30.54 -5.17 -6.05
N TYR A 46 29.22 -5.21 -5.93
CA TYR A 46 28.27 -5.04 -7.02
C TYR A 46 27.32 -3.89 -6.78
N THR A 47 26.93 -3.24 -7.87
CA THR A 47 25.85 -2.25 -7.93
C THR A 47 24.64 -2.85 -8.64
N ILE A 48 23.49 -2.18 -8.56
CA ILE A 48 22.30 -2.57 -9.36
C ILE A 48 22.63 -2.48 -10.85
N ASP A 49 23.43 -1.52 -11.24
CA ASP A 49 23.88 -1.32 -12.62
C ASP A 49 24.64 -2.55 -13.19
N ASP A 50 25.44 -3.23 -12.37
CA ASP A 50 26.13 -4.46 -12.78
C ASP A 50 25.16 -5.60 -13.12
N ILE A 51 23.96 -5.56 -12.59
CA ILE A 51 22.89 -6.53 -12.88
C ILE A 51 22.10 -6.12 -14.12
N ILE A 52 21.85 -4.82 -14.30
CA ILE A 52 20.97 -4.27 -15.34
C ILE A 52 21.72 -4.09 -16.66
N ARG A 53 22.91 -3.49 -16.63
CA ARG A 53 23.69 -3.14 -17.83
C ARG A 53 23.84 -4.29 -18.82
N PRO A 54 24.11 -5.54 -18.41
CA PRO A 54 24.22 -6.65 -19.36
C PRO A 54 22.94 -6.95 -20.12
N ILE A 55 21.76 -6.70 -19.50
CA ILE A 55 20.45 -7.00 -20.09
C ILE A 55 19.77 -5.77 -20.71
N GLN A 56 20.34 -4.57 -20.50
CA GLN A 56 19.75 -3.28 -20.88
C GLN A 56 19.40 -3.20 -22.38
N LYS A 57 20.24 -3.77 -23.23
CA LYS A 57 20.00 -3.80 -24.69
C LYS A 57 18.72 -4.57 -25.09
N ASN A 58 18.26 -5.46 -24.22
CA ASN A 58 17.07 -6.29 -24.44
C ASN A 58 15.88 -5.85 -23.57
N LEU A 59 16.06 -4.78 -22.77
CA LEU A 59 15.01 -4.18 -21.99
C LEU A 59 14.43 -2.99 -22.76
N PHE A 60 13.11 -2.98 -22.87
CA PHE A 60 12.36 -1.84 -23.35
C PHE A 60 11.49 -1.35 -22.20
N THR A 61 11.82 -0.18 -21.65
CA THR A 61 11.09 0.44 -20.57
C THR A 61 10.40 1.69 -21.10
N LEU A 62 9.08 1.73 -20.94
CA LEU A 62 8.27 2.91 -21.23
C LEU A 62 7.80 3.50 -19.91
N ASP A 63 8.11 4.76 -19.68
CA ASP A 63 7.48 5.53 -18.62
C ASP A 63 6.20 6.14 -19.19
N SER A 64 5.08 5.87 -18.53
CA SER A 64 3.80 6.43 -18.94
C SER A 64 3.79 7.97 -18.89
N ALA A 65 4.60 8.59 -18.05
CA ALA A 65 4.75 10.04 -17.96
C ALA A 65 5.39 10.66 -19.22
N ASP A 66 6.19 9.90 -19.96
CA ASP A 66 6.85 10.38 -21.17
C ASP A 66 5.92 10.41 -22.39
N TYR A 67 4.83 9.63 -22.36
CA TYR A 67 3.95 9.39 -23.51
C TYR A 67 2.47 9.73 -23.26
N LEU A 68 2.07 9.90 -22.01
CA LEU A 68 0.69 10.14 -21.62
C LEU A 68 0.59 11.43 -20.80
N GLU A 69 -0.48 12.18 -21.00
CA GLU A 69 -0.85 13.28 -20.11
C GLU A 69 -1.34 12.71 -18.79
N ILE A 70 -0.44 12.61 -17.82
CA ILE A 70 -0.73 12.15 -16.47
C ILE A 70 -0.97 13.35 -15.56
N PRO A 71 -2.01 13.32 -14.69
CA PRO A 71 -2.30 14.42 -13.79
C PRO A 71 -1.17 14.60 -12.77
N LYS A 72 -0.98 15.85 -12.33
CA LYS A 72 -0.11 16.13 -11.17
C LYS A 72 -0.63 15.40 -9.94
N VAL A 73 0.27 14.76 -9.18
CA VAL A 73 -0.07 14.00 -7.98
C VAL A 73 0.52 14.66 -6.75
N THR A 74 -0.28 14.77 -5.70
CA THR A 74 0.16 15.26 -4.39
C THR A 74 -0.15 14.20 -3.33
N TYR A 75 0.87 13.83 -2.54
CA TYR A 75 0.72 12.92 -1.41
C TYR A 75 0.66 13.75 -0.12
N ILE A 76 -0.40 13.55 0.65
CA ILE A 76 -0.68 14.30 1.88
C ILE A 76 -0.83 13.31 3.02
N ARG A 77 0.06 13.40 4.01
CA ARG A 77 0.01 12.52 5.17
C ARG A 77 -0.68 13.19 6.34
N HIS A 78 -1.67 12.51 6.88
CA HIS A 78 -2.35 12.87 8.12
C HIS A 78 -1.76 12.04 9.27
N ASN A 79 -1.12 12.72 10.22
CA ASN A 79 -0.56 12.09 11.41
C ASN A 79 -1.58 12.18 12.54
N ILE A 80 -2.26 11.09 12.83
CA ILE A 80 -3.32 11.04 13.84
C ILE A 80 -2.72 10.77 15.21
N THR A 81 -2.99 11.63 16.18
CA THR A 81 -2.60 11.41 17.56
C THR A 81 -3.69 10.60 18.26
N LEU A 82 -3.40 9.35 18.57
CA LEU A 82 -4.31 8.50 19.36
C LEU A 82 -4.46 9.08 20.76
N THR A 83 -5.62 8.85 21.39
CA THR A 83 -5.81 9.18 22.80
C THR A 83 -4.84 8.37 23.67
N ASP A 84 -4.57 8.86 24.89
CA ASP A 84 -3.69 8.16 25.84
C ASP A 84 -4.18 6.73 26.11
N LYS A 85 -5.49 6.52 26.17
CA LYS A 85 -6.08 5.19 26.35
C LYS A 85 -5.82 4.28 25.16
N GLU A 86 -6.07 4.73 23.94
CA GLU A 86 -5.80 3.96 22.72
C GLU A 86 -4.30 3.64 22.61
N MET A 87 -3.43 4.61 22.89
CA MET A 87 -1.99 4.43 22.86
C MET A 87 -1.53 3.42 23.94
N MET A 88 -2.09 3.47 25.15
CA MET A 88 -1.81 2.47 26.18
C MET A 88 -2.21 1.05 25.76
N GLU A 89 -3.41 0.89 25.20
CA GLU A 89 -3.88 -0.40 24.69
C GLU A 89 -2.99 -0.91 23.53
N TYR A 90 -2.61 -0.03 22.59
CA TYR A 90 -1.68 -0.34 21.52
C TYR A 90 -0.30 -0.78 22.04
N MET A 91 0.28 -0.04 22.99
CA MET A 91 1.60 -0.36 23.56
C MET A 91 1.58 -1.66 24.35
N ARG A 92 0.49 -1.92 25.10
CA ARG A 92 0.29 -3.20 25.78
C ARG A 92 0.28 -4.37 24.79
N LEU A 93 -0.48 -4.24 23.69
CA LEU A 93 -0.51 -5.26 22.64
C LEU A 93 0.85 -5.45 21.98
N LYS A 94 1.55 -4.36 21.67
CA LYS A 94 2.90 -4.39 21.08
C LYS A 94 3.88 -5.14 21.96
N THR A 95 3.86 -4.89 23.27
CA THR A 95 4.71 -5.58 24.26
C THR A 95 4.38 -7.07 24.33
N MET A 96 3.09 -7.43 24.38
CA MET A 96 2.64 -8.84 24.44
C MET A 96 3.04 -9.63 23.19
N LEU A 97 3.10 -8.98 22.04
CA LEU A 97 3.46 -9.63 20.78
C LEU A 97 4.99 -9.78 20.57
N HIS A 98 5.84 -9.24 21.45
CA HIS A 98 7.31 -9.23 21.33
C HIS A 98 7.76 -8.82 19.92
N ILE A 99 7.31 -7.65 19.45
CA ILE A 99 7.70 -7.14 18.14
C ILE A 99 8.93 -6.27 18.28
N ASP A 100 10.02 -6.75 17.68
CA ASP A 100 11.24 -5.97 17.49
C ASP A 100 11.19 -5.32 16.09
N LEU A 101 11.29 -3.98 16.03
CA LEU A 101 11.05 -3.20 14.84
C LEU A 101 12.31 -2.95 13.99
N ASP A 102 13.41 -3.64 14.29
CA ASP A 102 14.66 -3.46 13.54
C ASP A 102 14.57 -4.02 12.10
N GLY A 103 14.01 -3.23 11.22
CA GLY A 103 14.28 -3.18 9.77
C GLY A 103 14.22 -4.47 8.95
N VAL A 104 13.41 -5.48 9.32
CA VAL A 104 13.47 -6.83 8.78
C VAL A 104 12.27 -7.17 7.89
N MET A 105 12.52 -7.84 6.76
CA MET A 105 11.45 -8.51 5.99
C MET A 105 10.74 -9.54 6.88
N LEU A 106 9.43 -9.34 7.05
CA LEU A 106 8.59 -10.05 8.00
C LEU A 106 8.31 -11.49 7.57
N SER A 107 8.47 -12.43 8.50
CA SER A 107 7.90 -13.78 8.34
C SER A 107 6.37 -13.73 8.35
N VAL A 108 5.68 -14.79 7.88
CA VAL A 108 4.21 -14.87 7.89
C VAL A 108 3.64 -14.65 9.31
N LYS A 109 4.32 -15.13 10.36
CA LYS A 109 3.92 -14.89 11.76
C LYS A 109 4.08 -13.43 12.18
N GLU A 110 5.11 -12.76 11.71
CA GLU A 110 5.32 -11.33 11.97
C GLU A 110 4.31 -10.48 11.21
N GLN A 111 3.96 -10.84 9.98
CA GLN A 111 2.88 -10.16 9.24
C GLN A 111 1.54 -10.23 9.99
N ALA A 112 1.20 -11.36 10.60
CA ALA A 112 0.00 -11.48 11.42
C ALA A 112 0.06 -10.57 12.67
N LYS A 113 1.22 -10.45 13.33
CA LYS A 113 1.41 -9.53 14.45
C LYS A 113 1.25 -8.07 14.01
N PHE A 114 1.82 -7.71 12.86
CA PHE A 114 1.67 -6.36 12.30
C PHE A 114 0.22 -6.05 11.97
N ALA A 115 -0.50 -6.99 11.36
CA ALA A 115 -1.93 -6.83 11.10
C ALA A 115 -2.72 -6.59 12.40
N LYS A 116 -2.41 -7.33 13.48
CA LYS A 116 -3.02 -7.10 14.81
C LYS A 116 -2.72 -5.69 15.36
N LEU A 117 -1.50 -5.19 15.21
CA LEU A 117 -1.16 -3.83 15.62
C LEU A 117 -1.87 -2.77 14.77
N GLN A 118 -1.99 -3.01 13.47
CA GLN A 118 -2.70 -2.10 12.57
C GLN A 118 -4.22 -2.10 12.84
N THR A 119 -4.83 -3.24 13.18
CA THR A 119 -6.22 -3.26 13.62
C THR A 119 -6.43 -2.54 14.95
N ALA A 120 -5.46 -2.62 15.86
CA ALA A 120 -5.50 -1.89 17.13
C ALA A 120 -5.47 -0.36 16.92
N THR A 121 -4.71 0.16 15.95
CA THR A 121 -4.74 1.61 15.61
C THR A 121 -6.09 2.06 15.05
N ASN A 122 -6.86 1.14 14.47
CA ASN A 122 -8.22 1.38 13.99
C ASN A 122 -9.29 1.13 15.10
N GLY A 123 -8.88 0.82 16.32
CA GLY A 123 -9.79 0.63 17.48
C GLY A 123 -10.53 -0.69 17.47
N PHE A 124 -10.02 -1.75 16.83
CA PHE A 124 -10.61 -3.09 16.91
C PHE A 124 -9.54 -4.20 16.85
N LEU A 125 -9.92 -5.38 17.30
CA LEU A 125 -9.11 -6.60 17.22
C LEU A 125 -9.97 -7.75 16.73
N TYR A 126 -9.34 -8.71 16.03
CA TYR A 126 -9.97 -9.99 15.71
C TYR A 126 -9.54 -11.06 16.72
N ASP A 127 -10.48 -11.92 17.12
CA ASP A 127 -10.17 -13.17 17.80
C ASP A 127 -9.64 -14.25 16.82
N ASP A 128 -9.33 -15.42 17.35
CA ASP A 128 -8.83 -16.54 16.54
C ASP A 128 -9.90 -17.12 15.57
N ASN A 129 -11.19 -16.82 15.79
CA ASN A 129 -12.30 -17.19 14.91
C ASN A 129 -12.59 -16.13 13.84
N GLY A 130 -11.86 -14.99 13.85
CA GLY A 130 -12.09 -13.88 12.93
C GLY A 130 -13.25 -12.97 13.31
N THR A 131 -13.76 -13.06 14.54
CA THR A 131 -14.77 -12.14 15.09
C THR A 131 -14.09 -10.86 15.51
N ALA A 132 -14.63 -9.72 15.09
CA ALA A 132 -14.08 -8.41 15.45
C ALA A 132 -14.67 -7.91 16.78
N PHE A 133 -13.81 -7.37 17.62
CA PHE A 133 -14.15 -6.67 18.86
C PHE A 133 -13.73 -5.21 18.73
N ARG A 134 -14.70 -4.30 18.73
CA ARG A 134 -14.45 -2.86 18.62
C ARG A 134 -14.28 -2.23 20.01
N SER A 135 -13.42 -1.23 20.07
CA SER A 135 -13.40 -0.25 21.14
C SER A 135 -14.70 0.60 21.12
N ALA A 136 -14.95 1.35 22.17
CA ALA A 136 -16.10 2.26 22.20
C ALA A 136 -15.99 3.39 21.15
N TYR A 137 -14.77 3.72 20.76
CA TYR A 137 -14.44 4.77 19.78
C TYR A 137 -13.12 4.43 19.07
N SER A 138 -12.85 5.11 17.95
CA SER A 138 -11.57 5.06 17.25
C SER A 138 -11.25 6.46 16.72
N THR A 139 -10.29 7.11 17.34
CA THR A 139 -9.81 8.43 16.91
C THR A 139 -9.43 8.43 15.43
N LYS A 140 -8.76 7.39 14.97
CA LYS A 140 -8.31 7.31 13.57
C LYS A 140 -9.49 7.21 12.58
N ILE A 141 -10.47 6.33 12.85
CA ILE A 141 -11.66 6.21 11.98
C ILE A 141 -12.49 7.49 12.02
N ASP A 142 -12.58 8.15 13.18
CA ASP A 142 -13.30 9.40 13.30
C ASP A 142 -12.67 10.51 12.47
N GLU A 143 -11.36 10.68 12.53
CA GLU A 143 -10.60 11.63 11.70
C GLU A 143 -10.73 11.35 10.18
N VAL A 144 -10.73 10.09 9.77
CA VAL A 144 -10.96 9.71 8.37
C VAL A 144 -12.36 10.11 7.94
N VAL A 145 -13.38 9.83 8.76
CA VAL A 145 -14.77 10.15 8.44
C VAL A 145 -15.02 11.66 8.45
N GLU A 146 -14.44 12.40 9.38
CA GLU A 146 -14.51 13.87 9.42
C GLU A 146 -13.88 14.51 8.17
N PHE A 147 -12.73 13.99 7.73
CA PHE A 147 -12.13 14.43 6.48
C PHE A 147 -13.06 14.17 5.28
N VAL A 148 -13.65 12.96 5.21
CA VAL A 148 -14.57 12.59 4.13
C VAL A 148 -15.81 13.48 4.16
N GLU A 149 -16.41 13.72 5.32
CA GLU A 149 -17.59 14.59 5.49
C GLU A 149 -17.31 16.00 4.97
N ARG A 150 -16.18 16.59 5.36
CA ARG A 150 -15.78 17.91 4.93
C ARG A 150 -15.57 17.97 3.40
N ALA A 151 -14.83 17.03 2.85
CA ALA A 151 -14.55 17.00 1.41
C ALA A 151 -15.83 16.79 0.58
N VAL A 152 -16.74 15.92 1.03
CA VAL A 152 -18.05 15.73 0.39
C VAL A 152 -18.91 17.00 0.51
N GLY A 153 -18.87 17.68 1.67
CA GLY A 153 -19.52 18.97 1.86
C GLY A 153 -19.02 20.07 0.92
N GLU A 154 -17.77 19.97 0.47
CA GLU A 154 -17.16 20.84 -0.54
C GLU A 154 -17.47 20.38 -2.00
N GLY A 155 -18.26 19.32 -2.16
CA GLY A 155 -18.65 18.76 -3.47
C GLY A 155 -17.65 17.81 -4.10
N GLU A 156 -16.64 17.36 -3.34
CA GLU A 156 -15.63 16.42 -3.84
C GLU A 156 -16.09 14.97 -3.66
N LYS A 157 -15.56 14.09 -4.52
CA LYS A 157 -15.83 12.64 -4.50
C LYS A 157 -14.60 11.90 -4.00
N ILE A 158 -14.79 10.92 -3.12
CA ILE A 158 -13.71 10.24 -2.41
C ILE A 158 -13.61 8.76 -2.82
N LEU A 159 -12.44 8.35 -3.31
CA LEU A 159 -12.07 6.94 -3.42
C LEU A 159 -11.36 6.51 -2.14
N LEU A 160 -12.06 5.75 -1.29
CA LEU A 160 -11.58 5.35 0.04
C LEU A 160 -11.03 3.93 0.01
N TRP A 161 -9.75 3.78 0.32
CA TRP A 161 -9.05 2.51 0.46
C TRP A 161 -8.99 2.08 1.91
N TYR A 162 -9.39 0.85 2.17
CA TYR A 162 -9.31 0.21 3.50
C TYR A 162 -8.54 -1.11 3.42
N ALA A 163 -7.98 -1.58 4.55
CA ALA A 163 -7.23 -2.83 4.61
C ALA A 163 -8.02 -3.96 5.29
N PHE A 164 -8.98 -3.64 6.15
CA PHE A 164 -9.69 -4.61 6.97
C PHE A 164 -11.21 -4.53 6.79
N ARG A 165 -11.86 -5.70 6.84
CA ARG A 165 -13.32 -5.78 6.69
C ARG A 165 -14.05 -4.97 7.75
N GLU A 166 -13.62 -5.07 9.01
CA GLU A 166 -14.25 -4.38 10.13
C GLU A 166 -14.09 -2.87 10.05
N GLU A 167 -12.94 -2.39 9.60
CA GLU A 167 -12.70 -1.00 9.28
C GLU A 167 -13.72 -0.46 8.28
N ALA A 168 -13.91 -1.19 7.17
CA ALA A 168 -14.88 -0.80 6.15
C ALA A 168 -16.32 -0.75 6.69
N ILE A 169 -16.71 -1.73 7.51
CA ILE A 169 -18.04 -1.77 8.12
C ILE A 169 -18.23 -0.56 9.05
N TRP A 170 -17.25 -0.26 9.88
CA TRP A 170 -17.34 0.85 10.84
C TRP A 170 -17.39 2.21 10.15
N ILE A 171 -16.55 2.42 9.12
CA ILE A 171 -16.60 3.62 8.28
C ILE A 171 -17.97 3.75 7.60
N ALA A 172 -18.47 2.68 6.97
CA ALA A 172 -19.77 2.67 6.31
C ALA A 172 -20.93 3.02 7.26
N GLU A 173 -20.92 2.50 8.49
CA GLU A 173 -21.90 2.84 9.53
C GLU A 173 -21.88 4.34 9.87
N LYS A 174 -20.68 4.95 9.94
CA LYS A 174 -20.54 6.38 10.22
C LYS A 174 -20.97 7.24 9.03
N LEU A 175 -20.58 6.90 7.81
CA LEU A 175 -21.00 7.61 6.59
C LEU A 175 -22.53 7.58 6.44
N LYS A 176 -23.16 6.43 6.75
CA LYS A 176 -24.61 6.31 6.73
C LYS A 176 -25.30 7.23 7.75
N LYS A 177 -24.72 7.42 8.95
CA LYS A 177 -25.26 8.34 9.96
C LYS A 177 -25.17 9.81 9.53
N LEU A 178 -24.24 10.13 8.64
CA LEU A 178 -24.03 11.47 8.08
C LEU A 178 -24.77 11.69 6.75
N ASP A 179 -25.63 10.75 6.33
CA ASP A 179 -26.35 10.75 5.04
C ASP A 179 -25.42 10.89 3.82
N ILE A 180 -24.15 10.47 3.95
CA ILE A 180 -23.19 10.44 2.85
C ILE A 180 -23.44 9.19 2.01
N SER A 181 -23.66 9.38 0.70
CA SER A 181 -23.91 8.28 -0.21
C SER A 181 -22.59 7.53 -0.53
N PHE A 182 -22.63 6.21 -0.47
CA PHE A 182 -21.46 5.40 -0.78
C PHE A 182 -21.82 4.07 -1.45
N CYS A 183 -20.85 3.50 -2.17
CA CYS A 183 -20.91 2.13 -2.64
C CYS A 183 -19.57 1.42 -2.40
N SER A 184 -19.54 0.11 -2.60
CA SER A 184 -18.34 -0.70 -2.52
C SER A 184 -18.21 -1.63 -3.74
N ALA A 185 -17.06 -2.27 -3.90
CA ALA A 185 -16.80 -3.24 -4.98
C ALA A 185 -17.76 -4.45 -4.96
N ASN A 186 -18.55 -4.65 -3.91
CA ASN A 186 -19.61 -5.68 -3.86
C ASN A 186 -20.87 -5.28 -4.65
N ASP A 187 -21.06 -4.00 -4.94
CA ASP A 187 -22.15 -3.56 -5.82
C ASP A 187 -21.77 -3.83 -7.29
N LYS A 188 -22.55 -4.58 -8.01
CA LYS A 188 -22.29 -4.92 -9.43
C LYS A 188 -22.15 -3.69 -10.34
N ARG A 189 -22.77 -2.57 -9.96
CA ARG A 189 -22.76 -1.31 -10.71
C ARG A 189 -21.82 -0.25 -10.11
N PHE A 190 -20.90 -0.62 -9.22
CA PHE A 190 -20.09 0.36 -8.50
C PHE A 190 -19.27 1.29 -9.41
N ILE A 191 -18.73 0.78 -10.53
CA ILE A 191 -17.96 1.58 -11.50
C ILE A 191 -18.86 2.61 -12.17
N GLU A 192 -20.05 2.21 -12.57
CA GLU A 192 -21.04 3.08 -13.20
C GLU A 192 -21.50 4.16 -12.23
N LYS A 193 -21.94 3.76 -11.04
CA LYS A 193 -22.36 4.69 -9.98
C LYS A 193 -21.29 5.73 -9.63
N TRP A 194 -20.06 5.26 -9.49
CA TRP A 194 -18.92 6.13 -9.21
C TRP A 194 -18.65 7.11 -10.36
N ASN A 195 -18.48 6.61 -11.56
CA ASN A 195 -18.14 7.44 -12.72
C ASN A 195 -19.27 8.40 -13.16
N ASN A 196 -20.53 8.07 -12.88
CA ASN A 196 -21.68 8.95 -13.11
C ASN A 196 -21.92 9.94 -11.96
N GLY A 197 -21.16 9.85 -10.87
CA GLY A 197 -21.32 10.71 -9.71
C GLY A 197 -22.58 10.42 -8.88
N GLU A 198 -23.14 9.22 -8.99
CA GLU A 198 -24.33 8.78 -8.22
C GLU A 198 -24.03 8.55 -6.74
N VAL A 199 -22.75 8.46 -6.36
CA VAL A 199 -22.28 8.27 -4.98
C VAL A 199 -21.15 9.24 -4.65
N ASP A 200 -21.05 9.63 -3.39
CA ASP A 200 -20.01 10.53 -2.88
C ASP A 200 -18.73 9.80 -2.54
N VAL A 201 -18.85 8.54 -2.08
CA VAL A 201 -17.71 7.74 -1.66
C VAL A 201 -17.74 6.37 -2.32
N LEU A 202 -16.61 5.97 -2.93
CA LEU A 202 -16.37 4.60 -3.35
C LEU A 202 -15.39 3.95 -2.38
N MET A 203 -15.85 2.94 -1.64
CA MET A 203 -15.04 2.20 -0.67
C MET A 203 -14.51 0.91 -1.28
N MET A 204 -13.18 0.72 -1.28
CA MET A 204 -12.55 -0.44 -1.91
C MET A 204 -11.40 -1.00 -1.07
N HIS A 205 -11.25 -2.33 -1.09
CA HIS A 205 -10.00 -2.97 -0.68
C HIS A 205 -9.02 -2.95 -1.86
N PRO A 206 -7.72 -2.65 -1.66
CA PRO A 206 -6.74 -2.54 -2.75
C PRO A 206 -6.67 -3.79 -3.65
N ALA A 207 -6.79 -4.99 -3.06
CA ALA A 207 -6.80 -6.24 -3.83
C ALA A 207 -8.08 -6.44 -4.66
N SER A 208 -9.22 -5.82 -4.28
CA SER A 208 -10.47 -5.87 -5.03
C SER A 208 -10.46 -4.92 -6.24
N GLY A 209 -9.55 -3.96 -6.23
CA GLY A 209 -9.31 -3.03 -7.33
C GLY A 209 -8.72 -3.69 -8.58
N GLY A 210 -8.92 -4.98 -8.79
CA GLY A 210 -8.36 -5.86 -9.83
C GLY A 210 -8.03 -5.18 -11.16
N HIS A 211 -7.44 -5.88 -12.07
CA HIS A 211 -6.91 -5.30 -13.31
C HIS A 211 -7.98 -4.56 -14.14
N GLY A 212 -7.65 -3.36 -14.59
CA GLY A 212 -8.40 -2.67 -15.66
C GLY A 212 -9.53 -1.73 -15.24
N LEU A 213 -9.78 -1.47 -13.95
CA LEU A 213 -10.81 -0.53 -13.53
C LEU A 213 -10.45 0.92 -13.89
N ASN A 214 -11.39 1.64 -14.51
CA ASN A 214 -11.28 3.06 -14.85
C ASN A 214 -12.13 3.86 -13.87
N LEU A 215 -11.49 4.47 -12.87
CA LEU A 215 -12.17 5.23 -11.80
C LEU A 215 -11.88 6.75 -11.87
N GLN A 216 -11.02 7.18 -12.79
CA GLN A 216 -10.56 8.57 -12.90
C GLN A 216 -11.66 9.57 -13.25
N LYS A 217 -12.81 9.11 -13.78
CA LYS A 217 -13.93 10.00 -14.11
C LYS A 217 -14.77 10.39 -12.90
N GLY A 218 -14.84 9.52 -11.89
CA GLY A 218 -15.68 9.73 -10.71
C GLY A 218 -15.09 10.70 -9.69
N GLY A 219 -13.76 10.83 -9.62
CA GLY A 219 -13.11 11.69 -8.65
C GLY A 219 -11.61 11.79 -8.86
N HIS A 220 -10.94 12.60 -8.04
CA HIS A 220 -9.49 12.83 -8.08
C HIS A 220 -8.84 12.80 -6.68
N ILE A 221 -9.61 12.49 -5.65
CA ILE A 221 -9.14 12.38 -4.27
C ILE A 221 -9.19 10.92 -3.83
N ALA A 222 -8.05 10.36 -3.44
CA ALA A 222 -7.96 9.06 -2.79
C ALA A 222 -7.65 9.23 -1.29
N VAL A 223 -8.33 8.46 -0.47
CA VAL A 223 -8.12 8.40 0.99
C VAL A 223 -7.72 6.98 1.36
N TRP A 224 -6.56 6.83 1.96
CA TRP A 224 -6.09 5.60 2.58
C TRP A 224 -6.36 5.66 4.08
N SER A 225 -7.41 5.01 4.52
CA SER A 225 -7.71 4.83 5.95
C SER A 225 -6.71 3.89 6.60
N SER A 226 -6.34 2.81 5.91
CA SER A 226 -5.20 1.95 6.26
C SER A 226 -4.40 1.61 5.01
N ILE A 227 -3.08 1.65 5.12
CA ILE A 227 -2.18 1.34 4.00
C ILE A 227 -1.85 -0.15 3.92
N THR A 228 -1.49 -0.59 2.72
CA THR A 228 -1.01 -1.95 2.47
C THR A 228 0.51 -2.05 2.61
N TYR A 229 1.04 -3.26 2.91
CA TYR A 229 2.48 -3.55 2.85
C TYR A 229 2.98 -3.86 1.44
N SER A 230 2.07 -4.10 0.50
CA SER A 230 2.39 -4.40 -0.89
C SER A 230 2.54 -3.11 -1.68
N LEU A 231 3.75 -2.83 -2.16
CA LEU A 231 4.01 -1.72 -3.07
C LEU A 231 3.20 -1.87 -4.36
N GLU A 232 3.10 -3.09 -4.88
CA GLU A 232 2.31 -3.38 -6.08
C GLU A 232 0.84 -2.97 -5.90
N LEU A 233 0.19 -3.39 -4.79
CA LEU A 233 -1.19 -3.00 -4.50
C LEU A 233 -1.34 -1.49 -4.30
N TRP A 234 -0.36 -0.84 -3.65
CA TRP A 234 -0.34 0.60 -3.48
C TRP A 234 -0.29 1.34 -4.83
N LEU A 235 0.63 0.95 -5.70
CA LEU A 235 0.78 1.54 -7.02
C LEU A 235 -0.45 1.28 -7.90
N GLN A 236 -0.94 0.04 -7.93
CA GLN A 236 -2.14 -0.32 -8.70
C GLN A 236 -3.39 0.43 -8.23
N ALA A 237 -3.59 0.57 -6.93
CA ALA A 237 -4.73 1.29 -6.37
C ALA A 237 -4.68 2.77 -6.74
N ASN A 238 -3.54 3.43 -6.57
CA ASN A 238 -3.38 4.85 -6.91
C ASN A 238 -3.49 5.10 -8.42
N ALA A 239 -3.01 4.17 -9.26
CA ALA A 239 -3.13 4.23 -10.71
C ALA A 239 -4.58 4.17 -11.22
N ARG A 240 -5.60 3.94 -10.35
CA ARG A 240 -7.02 4.05 -10.73
C ARG A 240 -7.45 5.49 -10.94
N LEU A 241 -6.82 6.43 -10.26
CA LEU A 241 -7.04 7.87 -10.41
C LEU A 241 -5.91 8.55 -11.21
N ILE A 242 -4.66 8.09 -11.04
CA ILE A 242 -3.48 8.62 -11.75
C ILE A 242 -3.43 7.99 -13.15
N ARG A 243 -4.25 8.51 -14.05
CA ARG A 243 -4.42 7.90 -15.36
C ARG A 243 -4.77 8.95 -16.41
N GLN A 244 -4.46 8.68 -17.66
CA GLN A 244 -4.90 9.48 -18.78
C GLN A 244 -6.42 9.71 -18.77
N GLY A 245 -6.83 10.95 -19.01
CA GLY A 245 -8.24 11.36 -18.95
C GLY A 245 -8.69 11.84 -17.57
N GLN A 246 -7.78 11.93 -16.59
CA GLN A 246 -8.00 12.67 -15.35
C GLN A 246 -7.62 14.14 -15.57
N ASN A 247 -8.59 15.03 -15.44
CA ASN A 247 -8.43 16.47 -15.75
C ASN A 247 -8.11 17.34 -14.52
N LYS A 248 -8.18 16.76 -13.32
CA LYS A 248 -7.86 17.44 -12.06
C LYS A 248 -6.56 16.89 -11.45
N PRO A 249 -5.78 17.70 -10.72
CA PRO A 249 -4.67 17.20 -9.92
C PRO A 249 -5.15 16.13 -8.93
N VAL A 250 -4.46 14.99 -8.89
CA VAL A 250 -4.83 13.89 -7.98
C VAL A 250 -4.23 14.14 -6.60
N GLN A 251 -5.05 13.99 -5.57
CA GLN A 251 -4.62 14.06 -4.17
C GLN A 251 -4.74 12.68 -3.52
N ILE A 252 -3.64 12.23 -2.92
CA ILE A 252 -3.57 10.96 -2.18
C ILE A 252 -3.39 11.27 -0.70
N HIS A 253 -4.45 11.16 0.06
CA HIS A 253 -4.46 11.37 1.51
C HIS A 253 -4.20 10.06 2.24
N VAL A 254 -3.22 10.05 3.13
CA VAL A 254 -2.82 8.86 3.89
C VAL A 254 -2.97 9.13 5.38
N PHE A 255 -3.84 8.39 6.02
CA PHE A 255 -4.09 8.47 7.46
C PHE A 255 -3.25 7.44 8.21
N SER A 256 -2.44 7.88 9.15
CA SER A 256 -1.59 7.01 9.95
C SER A 256 -1.51 7.48 11.39
N ALA A 257 -1.67 6.54 12.35
CA ALA A 257 -1.52 6.85 13.75
C ALA A 257 -0.05 7.13 14.07
N ALA A 258 0.22 8.28 14.68
CA ALA A 258 1.55 8.70 15.09
C ALA A 258 2.13 7.75 16.15
N ASN A 259 3.44 7.57 16.16
CA ASN A 259 4.16 6.71 17.12
C ASN A 259 3.73 5.24 17.11
N THR A 260 3.15 4.78 16.00
CA THR A 260 2.72 3.39 15.83
C THR A 260 3.44 2.72 14.65
N ILE A 261 3.14 1.44 14.45
CA ILE A 261 3.66 0.63 13.34
C ILE A 261 3.32 1.23 11.96
N GLU A 262 2.25 2.02 11.85
CA GLU A 262 1.81 2.59 10.58
C GLU A 262 2.81 3.61 10.03
N VAL A 263 3.52 4.32 10.91
CA VAL A 263 4.61 5.24 10.51
C VAL A 263 5.74 4.47 9.84
N GLU A 264 6.15 3.34 10.43
CA GLU A 264 7.20 2.49 9.87
C GLU A 264 6.75 1.81 8.58
N GLN A 265 5.48 1.39 8.54
CA GLN A 265 4.88 0.81 7.34
C GLN A 265 4.89 1.80 6.17
N TYR A 266 4.46 3.03 6.40
CA TYR A 266 4.49 4.08 5.38
C TYR A 266 5.91 4.38 4.91
N ARG A 267 6.87 4.50 5.83
CA ARG A 267 8.29 4.72 5.51
C ARG A 267 8.83 3.58 4.64
N ALA A 268 8.62 2.33 5.05
CA ALA A 268 9.07 1.16 4.30
C ALA A 268 8.44 1.08 2.89
N LEU A 269 7.17 1.48 2.76
CA LEU A 269 6.48 1.54 1.47
C LEU A 269 7.10 2.59 0.54
N MET A 270 7.40 3.78 1.07
CA MET A 270 8.03 4.86 0.30
C MET A 270 9.48 4.54 -0.09
N GLU A 271 10.25 3.89 0.78
CA GLU A 271 11.59 3.40 0.45
C GLU A 271 11.56 2.37 -0.68
N LYS A 272 10.62 1.43 -0.66
CA LYS A 272 10.43 0.46 -1.76
C LYS A 272 10.08 1.17 -3.06
N ASN A 273 9.19 2.15 -3.02
CA ASN A 273 8.79 2.93 -4.19
C ASN A 273 9.98 3.70 -4.79
N LYS A 274 10.82 4.29 -3.93
CA LYS A 274 12.05 4.97 -4.38
C LYS A 274 13.01 4.01 -5.08
N VAL A 275 13.27 2.84 -4.51
CA VAL A 275 14.14 1.81 -5.11
C VAL A 275 13.60 1.34 -6.46
N GLU A 276 12.27 1.17 -6.58
CA GLU A 276 11.64 0.80 -7.85
C GLU A 276 11.79 1.91 -8.91
N ALA A 277 11.58 3.18 -8.52
CA ALA A 277 11.76 4.32 -9.41
C ALA A 277 13.23 4.45 -9.88
N GLU A 278 14.21 4.33 -8.96
CA GLU A 278 15.64 4.32 -9.30
C GLU A 278 15.97 3.17 -10.27
N PHE A 279 15.38 1.99 -10.04
CA PHE A 279 15.56 0.86 -10.95
C PHE A 279 15.00 1.15 -12.35
N LEU A 280 13.81 1.72 -12.45
CA LEU A 280 13.19 2.07 -13.74
C LEU A 280 14.03 3.12 -14.49
N GLU A 281 14.56 4.13 -13.80
CA GLU A 281 15.46 5.12 -14.41
C GLU A 281 16.70 4.48 -15.00
N LEU A 282 17.33 3.53 -14.31
CA LEU A 282 18.49 2.79 -14.82
C LEU A 282 18.17 1.90 -16.05
N THR A 283 16.89 1.58 -16.27
CA THR A 283 16.45 0.76 -17.41
C THR A 283 15.95 1.58 -18.59
N LYS A 284 15.77 2.90 -18.44
CA LYS A 284 15.48 3.81 -19.56
C LYS A 284 16.68 3.89 -20.51
N GLN A 285 16.42 3.79 -21.80
CA GLN A 285 17.41 3.95 -22.87
C GLN A 285 17.43 5.37 -23.38
#